data_cc7d3501103cc14e5c559bcfb52ad32c
#
_entry.id   cc7d3501103cc14e5c559bcfb52ad32c
#
_cell.length_a   1.000
_cell.length_b   1.000
_cell.length_c   1.000
_cell.angle_alpha   90.00
_cell.angle_beta   90.00
_cell.angle_gamma   90.00
#
_symmetry.space_group_name_H-M   'P 1'
#
loop_
_entity.id
_entity.type
_entity.pdbx_description
1 polymer ?
#
loop_
_entity_poly.entity_id
_entity_poly.type
_entity_poly.pdbx_seq_one_letter_code
_entity_poly.pdbx_strand_id
1 'polypeptide(L)'
;MTSMATFLPVSVVIPCFGCARTIERTVASVAGQSQRPQEVIVVDDASPDDTAQVLQRLEATYPAGWVRRITLRSNLGAASARNAGWDVAAGQYVAFLDADDAWHPDKLALQYALMESEPDLVLTGHGFIQSEKAQANFPPLPAATCAAIPRRTVTSWRVLLK
;
A
#
# COMPACT_ATOMS: atom_id res chain seq x y z
N MET A 1 -25.16 -18.92 -2.86
CA MET A 1 -25.01 -17.70 -2.07
C MET A 1 -23.58 -17.22 -2.29
N THR A 2 -23.41 -16.22 -3.14
CA THR A 2 -22.08 -15.64 -3.46
C THR A 2 -21.64 -14.85 -2.23
N SER A 3 -20.63 -15.34 -1.52
CA SER A 3 -20.00 -14.58 -0.43
C SER A 3 -19.50 -13.26 -1.04
N MET A 4 -20.09 -12.15 -0.64
CA MET A 4 -19.50 -10.84 -0.94
C MET A 4 -18.11 -10.81 -0.31
N ALA A 5 -17.08 -10.72 -1.12
CA ALA A 5 -15.72 -10.55 -0.63
C ALA A 5 -15.70 -9.25 0.20
N THR A 6 -15.59 -9.39 1.51
CA THR A 6 -15.54 -8.25 2.43
C THR A 6 -14.13 -7.67 2.31
N PHE A 7 -14.01 -6.51 1.68
CA PHE A 7 -12.75 -5.76 1.64
C PHE A 7 -12.49 -5.11 3.00
N LEU A 8 -11.22 -5.04 3.39
CA LEU A 8 -10.81 -4.23 4.53
C LEU A 8 -11.02 -2.74 4.23
N PRO A 9 -11.42 -1.91 5.21
CA PRO A 9 -11.55 -0.47 5.05
C PRO A 9 -10.16 0.20 5.03
N VAL A 10 -9.30 -0.28 4.15
CA VAL A 10 -7.91 0.14 3.99
C VAL A 10 -7.71 0.66 2.57
N SER A 11 -7.15 1.86 2.44
CA SER A 11 -6.60 2.38 1.19
C SER A 11 -5.10 2.11 1.15
N VAL A 12 -4.61 1.47 0.09
CA VAL A 12 -3.16 1.29 -0.12
C VAL A 12 -2.67 2.40 -1.03
N VAL A 13 -1.69 3.17 -0.55
CA VAL A 13 -1.07 4.27 -1.32
C VAL A 13 0.33 3.86 -1.73
N ILE A 14 0.61 3.93 -3.04
CA ILE A 14 1.87 3.54 -3.66
C ILE A 14 2.45 4.76 -4.38
N PRO A 15 3.46 5.46 -3.80
CA PRO A 15 4.20 6.49 -4.51
C PRO A 15 5.06 5.84 -5.60
N CYS A 16 5.08 6.41 -6.79
CA CYS A 16 5.73 5.82 -7.95
C CYS A 16 6.47 6.88 -8.76
N PHE A 17 7.74 6.58 -9.09
CA PHE A 17 8.55 7.36 -10.03
C PHE A 17 9.50 6.43 -10.77
N GLY A 18 9.35 6.30 -12.10
CA GLY A 18 10.18 5.42 -12.91
C GLY A 18 10.00 3.94 -12.55
N CYS A 19 8.78 3.52 -12.23
CA CYS A 19 8.50 2.19 -11.67
C CYS A 19 7.90 1.20 -12.68
N ALA A 20 8.02 1.45 -13.99
CA ALA A 20 7.42 0.59 -15.03
C ALA A 20 7.77 -0.90 -14.89
N ARG A 21 8.96 -1.24 -14.35
CA ARG A 21 9.45 -2.62 -14.21
C ARG A 21 8.98 -3.32 -12.94
N THR A 22 8.51 -2.61 -11.95
CA THR A 22 8.26 -3.14 -10.59
C THR A 22 6.80 -3.07 -10.18
N ILE A 23 6.07 -2.04 -10.62
CA ILE A 23 4.74 -1.72 -10.13
C ILE A 23 3.70 -2.84 -10.34
N GLU A 24 3.80 -3.64 -11.40
CA GLU A 24 2.89 -4.76 -11.62
C GLU A 24 3.02 -5.80 -10.51
N ARG A 25 4.26 -6.15 -10.12
CA ARG A 25 4.54 -7.06 -8.99
C ARG A 25 4.04 -6.48 -7.68
N THR A 26 4.27 -5.18 -7.46
CA THR A 26 3.85 -4.47 -6.24
C THR A 26 2.33 -4.52 -6.09
N VAL A 27 1.57 -4.14 -7.12
CA VAL A 27 0.10 -4.20 -7.11
C VAL A 27 -0.40 -5.64 -7.00
N ALA A 28 0.25 -6.61 -7.66
CA ALA A 28 -0.10 -8.04 -7.55
C ALA A 28 0.05 -8.54 -6.10
N SER A 29 1.06 -8.07 -5.35
CA SER A 29 1.22 -8.44 -3.94
C SER A 29 0.11 -7.91 -3.04
N VAL A 30 -0.48 -6.76 -3.39
CA VAL A 30 -1.67 -6.21 -2.72
C VAL A 30 -2.93 -6.97 -3.11
N ALA A 31 -3.07 -7.33 -4.38
CA ALA A 31 -4.19 -8.13 -4.86
C ALA A 31 -4.18 -9.56 -4.29
N GLY A 32 -3.00 -10.08 -3.97
CA GLY A 32 -2.77 -11.39 -3.34
C GLY A 32 -2.93 -11.41 -1.82
N GLN A 33 -3.33 -10.30 -1.18
CA GLN A 33 -3.57 -10.30 0.26
C GLN A 33 -4.72 -11.25 0.64
N SER A 34 -4.56 -11.99 1.77
CA SER A 34 -5.60 -12.88 2.30
C SER A 34 -6.89 -12.11 2.65
N GLN A 35 -6.74 -10.85 3.05
CA GLN A 35 -7.83 -9.89 3.16
C GLN A 35 -7.46 -8.64 2.34
N ARG A 36 -8.21 -8.40 1.27
CA ARG A 36 -7.90 -7.34 0.31
C ARG A 36 -8.32 -5.96 0.83
N PRO A 37 -7.56 -4.91 0.48
CA PRO A 37 -7.96 -3.54 0.76
C PRO A 37 -9.13 -3.14 -0.16
N GLN A 38 -9.87 -2.11 0.23
CA GLN A 38 -10.96 -1.59 -0.59
C GLN A 38 -10.48 -0.88 -1.86
N GLU A 39 -9.27 -0.32 -1.87
CA GLU A 39 -8.68 0.35 -3.03
C GLU A 39 -7.15 0.38 -2.97
N VAL A 40 -6.56 0.56 -4.15
CA VAL A 40 -5.13 0.82 -4.35
C VAL A 40 -4.98 2.14 -5.12
N ILE A 41 -4.27 3.10 -4.56
CA ILE A 41 -4.02 4.41 -5.15
C ILE A 41 -2.55 4.47 -5.53
N VAL A 42 -2.24 4.46 -6.82
CA VAL A 42 -0.88 4.64 -7.32
C VAL A 42 -0.70 6.11 -7.71
N VAL A 43 0.26 6.77 -7.09
CA VAL A 43 0.57 8.17 -7.36
C VAL A 43 1.84 8.25 -8.20
N ASP A 44 1.66 8.51 -9.49
CA ASP A 44 2.73 8.71 -10.45
C ASP A 44 3.29 10.13 -10.32
N ASP A 45 4.49 10.24 -9.81
CA ASP A 45 5.19 11.50 -9.54
C ASP A 45 5.91 12.01 -10.80
N ALA A 46 5.18 12.11 -11.92
CA ALA A 46 5.66 12.52 -13.24
C ALA A 46 6.79 11.62 -13.77
N SER A 47 6.56 10.31 -13.83
CA SER A 47 7.53 9.34 -14.33
C SER A 47 7.93 9.63 -15.79
N PRO A 48 9.23 9.57 -16.12
CA PRO A 48 9.72 9.82 -17.48
C PRO A 48 9.72 8.57 -18.38
N ASP A 49 9.44 7.38 -17.81
CA ASP A 49 9.44 6.07 -18.47
C ASP A 49 8.01 5.60 -18.84
N ASP A 50 7.87 4.33 -19.20
CA ASP A 50 6.59 3.73 -19.60
C ASP A 50 5.62 3.48 -18.42
N THR A 51 5.86 4.04 -17.24
CA THR A 51 5.02 3.88 -16.04
C THR A 51 3.56 4.18 -16.33
N ALA A 52 3.27 5.28 -17.04
CA ALA A 52 1.88 5.68 -17.33
C ALA A 52 1.10 4.61 -18.12
N GLN A 53 1.75 3.95 -19.11
CA GLN A 53 1.16 2.89 -19.91
C GLN A 53 0.95 1.61 -19.06
N VAL A 54 1.90 1.29 -18.18
CA VAL A 54 1.78 0.16 -17.24
C VAL A 54 0.60 0.38 -16.31
N LEU A 55 0.47 1.56 -15.72
CA LEU A 55 -0.63 1.89 -14.82
C LEU A 55 -1.99 1.84 -15.52
N GLN A 56 -2.09 2.29 -16.77
CA GLN A 56 -3.32 2.17 -17.55
C GLN A 56 -3.73 0.71 -17.75
N ARG A 57 -2.79 -0.20 -18.01
CA ARG A 57 -3.07 -1.63 -18.10
C ARG A 57 -3.51 -2.22 -16.76
N LEU A 58 -2.89 -1.80 -15.66
CA LEU A 58 -3.29 -2.24 -14.32
C LEU A 58 -4.72 -1.82 -13.98
N GLU A 59 -5.10 -0.57 -14.26
CA GLU A 59 -6.48 -0.09 -14.07
C GLU A 59 -7.50 -0.95 -14.84
N ALA A 60 -7.15 -1.43 -16.04
CA ALA A 60 -7.99 -2.30 -16.85
C ALA A 60 -8.00 -3.77 -16.40
N THR A 61 -6.97 -4.23 -15.70
CA THR A 61 -6.79 -5.62 -15.27
C THR A 61 -7.62 -5.95 -14.02
N TYR A 62 -7.77 -4.99 -13.11
CA TYR A 62 -8.48 -5.18 -11.86
C TYR A 62 -9.93 -4.65 -11.93
N PRO A 63 -10.78 -5.01 -10.95
CA PRO A 63 -12.15 -4.48 -10.91
C PRO A 63 -12.18 -2.95 -11.03
N ALA A 64 -13.15 -2.42 -11.75
CA ALA A 64 -13.25 -0.98 -12.03
C ALA A 64 -13.17 -0.15 -10.73
N GLY A 65 -12.23 0.78 -10.68
CA GLY A 65 -12.01 1.67 -9.54
C GLY A 65 -11.23 1.07 -8.37
N TRP A 66 -10.88 -0.23 -8.39
CA TRP A 66 -10.07 -0.81 -7.31
C TRP A 66 -8.61 -0.37 -7.39
N VAL A 67 -8.04 -0.26 -8.58
CA VAL A 67 -6.79 0.46 -8.83
C VAL A 67 -7.12 1.83 -9.38
N ARG A 68 -6.61 2.88 -8.75
CA ARG A 68 -6.78 4.28 -9.17
C ARG A 68 -5.43 4.92 -9.34
N ARG A 69 -5.25 5.65 -10.43
CA ARG A 69 -4.03 6.41 -10.70
C ARG A 69 -4.25 7.90 -10.43
N ILE A 70 -3.24 8.52 -9.83
CA ILE A 70 -3.07 9.97 -9.74
C ILE A 70 -1.75 10.29 -10.43
N THR A 71 -1.74 11.27 -11.33
CA THR A 71 -0.50 11.74 -11.97
C THR A 71 -0.23 13.15 -11.54
N LEU A 72 0.93 13.39 -10.95
CA LEU A 72 1.40 14.74 -10.58
C LEU A 72 1.96 15.44 -11.83
N ARG A 73 1.90 16.78 -11.82
CA ARG A 73 2.37 17.59 -12.96
C ARG A 73 3.88 17.64 -13.09
N SER A 74 4.60 17.41 -12.01
CA SER A 74 6.06 17.40 -11.94
C SER A 74 6.50 16.49 -10.80
N ASN A 75 7.76 16.04 -10.83
CA ASN A 75 8.33 15.28 -9.73
C ASN A 75 8.47 16.17 -8.49
N LEU A 76 7.73 15.81 -7.45
CA LEU A 76 7.70 16.50 -6.15
C LEU A 76 8.26 15.64 -5.02
N GLY A 77 8.70 14.42 -5.33
CA GLY A 77 9.28 13.46 -4.41
C GLY A 77 8.25 12.57 -3.72
N ALA A 78 8.73 11.44 -3.19
CA ALA A 78 7.92 10.38 -2.61
C ALA A 78 7.00 10.84 -1.46
N ALA A 79 7.42 11.83 -0.66
CA ALA A 79 6.61 12.37 0.42
C ALA A 79 5.37 13.10 -0.12
N SER A 80 5.53 13.92 -1.16
CA SER A 80 4.43 14.62 -1.82
C SER A 80 3.46 13.65 -2.49
N ALA A 81 4.00 12.61 -3.14
CA ALA A 81 3.20 11.55 -3.74
C ALA A 81 2.38 10.77 -2.69
N ARG A 82 2.98 10.43 -1.53
CA ARG A 82 2.24 9.79 -0.42
C ARG A 82 1.13 10.70 0.09
N ASN A 83 1.39 11.99 0.28
CA ASN A 83 0.37 12.95 0.73
C ASN A 83 -0.77 13.07 -0.28
N ALA A 84 -0.48 13.18 -1.58
CA ALA A 84 -1.51 13.24 -2.61
C ALA A 84 -2.41 12.00 -2.64
N GLY A 85 -1.85 10.81 -2.42
CA GLY A 85 -2.62 9.57 -2.28
C GLY A 85 -3.44 9.54 -0.99
N TRP A 86 -2.86 9.98 0.12
CA TRP A 86 -3.56 10.08 1.40
C TRP A 86 -4.78 11.01 1.33
N ASP A 87 -4.62 12.18 0.73
CA ASP A 87 -5.68 13.20 0.67
C ASP A 87 -6.96 12.72 -0.06
N VAL A 88 -6.85 11.68 -0.90
CA VAL A 88 -7.99 11.09 -1.65
C VAL A 88 -8.35 9.68 -1.20
N ALA A 89 -7.66 9.14 -0.21
CA ALA A 89 -7.94 7.83 0.35
C ALA A 89 -9.32 7.81 1.03
N ALA A 90 -10.14 6.80 0.68
CA ALA A 90 -11.49 6.63 1.21
C ALA A 90 -11.56 5.65 2.39
N GLY A 91 -10.47 4.89 2.62
CA GLY A 91 -10.39 3.91 3.72
C GLY A 91 -10.26 4.56 5.09
N GLN A 92 -10.76 3.85 6.09
CA GLN A 92 -10.56 4.23 7.50
C GLN A 92 -9.05 4.24 7.86
N TYR A 93 -8.30 3.33 7.25
CA TYR A 93 -6.84 3.22 7.40
C TYR A 93 -6.14 3.44 6.07
N VAL A 94 -4.93 4.00 6.15
CA VAL A 94 -4.05 4.15 5.00
C VAL A 94 -2.79 3.32 5.21
N ALA A 95 -2.45 2.47 4.24
CA ALA A 95 -1.23 1.68 4.23
C ALA A 95 -0.33 2.14 3.08
N PHE A 96 0.95 2.37 3.36
CA PHE A 96 1.93 2.77 2.36
C PHE A 96 2.77 1.58 1.91
N LEU A 97 3.02 1.49 0.60
CA LEU A 97 3.88 0.49 -0.02
C LEU A 97 4.73 1.16 -1.09
N ASP A 98 6.03 0.97 -1.07
CA ASP A 98 6.91 1.51 -2.10
C ASP A 98 6.78 0.69 -3.41
N ALA A 99 6.92 1.36 -4.56
CA ALA A 99 6.59 0.80 -5.88
C ALA A 99 7.52 -0.33 -6.36
N ASP A 100 8.60 -0.60 -5.63
CA ASP A 100 9.58 -1.67 -5.86
C ASP A 100 9.53 -2.80 -4.82
N ASP A 101 8.66 -2.66 -3.80
CA ASP A 101 8.46 -3.64 -2.74
C ASP A 101 7.29 -4.59 -3.02
N ALA A 102 7.16 -5.64 -2.20
CA ALA A 102 6.04 -6.56 -2.19
C ALA A 102 5.69 -6.97 -0.75
N TRP A 103 4.40 -7.14 -0.49
CA TRP A 103 3.91 -7.54 0.83
C TRP A 103 3.72 -9.05 0.95
N HIS A 104 3.94 -9.56 2.17
CA HIS A 104 3.49 -10.90 2.54
C HIS A 104 1.95 -10.99 2.44
N PRO A 105 1.39 -12.15 2.01
CA PRO A 105 -0.06 -12.31 1.82
C PRO A 105 -0.93 -11.95 3.03
N ASP A 106 -0.45 -12.13 4.24
CA ASP A 106 -1.21 -11.88 5.47
C ASP A 106 -0.92 -10.51 6.11
N LYS A 107 -0.13 -9.65 5.45
CA LYS A 107 0.30 -8.38 6.05
C LYS A 107 -0.88 -7.51 6.46
N LEU A 108 -1.84 -7.28 5.57
CA LEU A 108 -2.98 -6.41 5.86
C LEU A 108 -3.90 -7.02 6.91
N ALA A 109 -4.17 -8.33 6.83
CA ALA A 109 -5.01 -9.01 7.81
C ALA A 109 -4.47 -8.87 9.24
N LEU A 110 -3.16 -9.09 9.42
CA LEU A 110 -2.50 -9.02 10.73
C LEU A 110 -2.49 -7.60 11.28
N GLN A 111 -2.12 -6.61 10.45
CA GLN A 111 -2.06 -5.22 10.91
C GLN A 111 -3.44 -4.64 11.18
N TYR A 112 -4.44 -4.96 10.34
CA TYR A 112 -5.82 -4.56 10.56
C TYR A 112 -6.37 -5.14 11.86
N ALA A 113 -6.19 -6.45 12.09
CA ALA A 113 -6.62 -7.09 13.34
C ALA A 113 -5.97 -6.43 14.58
N LEU A 114 -4.69 -6.08 14.50
CA LEU A 114 -4.01 -5.36 15.57
C LEU A 114 -4.60 -3.97 15.81
N MET A 115 -4.84 -3.18 14.75
CA MET A 115 -5.45 -1.85 14.85
C MET A 115 -6.85 -1.91 15.46
N GLU A 116 -7.66 -2.93 15.12
CA GLU A 116 -9.00 -3.11 15.67
C GLU A 116 -8.98 -3.59 17.13
N SER A 117 -7.98 -4.39 17.54
CA SER A 117 -7.86 -4.86 18.92
C SER A 117 -7.34 -3.79 19.89
N GLU A 118 -6.68 -2.77 19.37
CA GLU A 118 -6.02 -1.72 20.14
C GLU A 118 -6.50 -0.33 19.66
N PRO A 119 -7.70 0.14 20.05
CA PRO A 119 -8.28 1.38 19.52
C PRO A 119 -7.42 2.63 19.73
N ASP A 120 -6.46 2.54 20.63
CA ASP A 120 -5.50 3.61 20.91
C ASP A 120 -4.29 3.63 19.99
N LEU A 121 -4.11 2.57 19.16
CA LEU A 121 -3.05 2.55 18.17
C LEU A 121 -3.39 3.51 17.02
N VAL A 122 -2.41 4.32 16.67
CA VAL A 122 -2.51 5.25 15.54
C VAL A 122 -1.61 4.83 14.39
N LEU A 123 -0.64 3.95 14.62
CA LEU A 123 0.30 3.46 13.63
C LEU A 123 0.78 2.05 13.97
N THR A 124 0.88 1.20 12.97
CA THR A 124 1.55 -0.10 13.04
C THR A 124 2.68 -0.18 12.03
N GLY A 125 3.74 -0.88 12.39
CA GLY A 125 4.86 -1.17 11.51
C GLY A 125 5.14 -2.66 11.43
N HIS A 126 5.99 -3.06 10.49
CA HIS A 126 6.47 -4.43 10.33
C HIS A 126 7.95 -4.45 9.94
N GLY A 127 8.62 -5.58 10.18
CA GLY A 127 9.96 -5.83 9.64
C GLY A 127 9.93 -6.05 8.13
N PHE A 128 11.08 -5.97 7.50
CA PHE A 128 11.25 -6.30 6.08
C PHE A 128 12.37 -7.33 5.90
N ILE A 129 12.31 -8.07 4.81
CA ILE A 129 13.34 -9.00 4.36
C ILE A 129 13.84 -8.50 3.02
N GLN A 130 15.13 -8.22 2.93
CA GLN A 130 15.76 -7.92 1.64
C GLN A 130 16.07 -9.23 0.91
N SER A 131 15.54 -9.38 -0.31
CA SER A 131 15.78 -10.57 -1.14
C SER A 131 16.22 -10.15 -2.52
N GLU A 132 17.36 -10.69 -2.97
CA GLU A 132 17.84 -10.51 -4.35
C GLU A 132 17.02 -11.32 -5.37
N LYS A 133 16.25 -12.30 -4.90
CA LYS A 133 15.39 -13.14 -5.74
C LYS A 133 13.94 -12.70 -5.54
N ALA A 134 13.37 -12.10 -6.56
CA ALA A 134 11.93 -11.81 -6.64
C ALA A 134 11.12 -13.11 -6.72
N GLN A 135 11.14 -13.94 -5.68
CA GLN A 135 10.38 -15.19 -5.64
C GLN A 135 9.26 -15.12 -4.63
N ALA A 136 8.10 -15.58 -5.06
CA ALA A 136 6.83 -15.61 -4.35
C ALA A 136 6.77 -16.56 -3.12
N ASN A 137 7.89 -17.08 -2.65
CA ASN A 137 7.93 -17.93 -1.47
C ASN A 137 8.32 -17.10 -0.25
N PHE A 138 7.34 -16.40 0.30
CA PHE A 138 7.50 -15.80 1.62
C PHE A 138 7.62 -16.92 2.67
N PRO A 139 8.61 -16.86 3.57
CA PRO A 139 8.65 -17.78 4.71
C PRO A 139 7.41 -17.53 5.60
N PRO A 140 6.94 -18.56 6.33
CA PRO A 140 5.89 -18.37 7.32
C PRO A 140 6.25 -17.22 8.26
N LEU A 141 5.30 -16.32 8.51
CA LEU A 141 5.53 -15.23 9.46
C LEU A 141 5.66 -15.81 10.87
N PRO A 142 6.70 -15.42 11.64
CA PRO A 142 6.75 -15.76 13.06
C PRO A 142 5.56 -15.14 13.79
N ALA A 143 5.08 -15.80 14.86
CA ALA A 143 3.89 -15.42 15.62
C ALA A 143 3.88 -13.97 16.19
N ALA A 144 5.00 -13.25 16.16
CA ALA A 144 5.17 -11.89 16.67
C ALA A 144 5.61 -10.90 15.58
N THR A 145 5.00 -10.94 14.39
CA THR A 145 5.47 -10.16 13.23
C THR A 145 4.99 -8.70 13.23
N CYS A 146 3.93 -8.37 13.96
CA CYS A 146 3.43 -6.99 14.09
C CYS A 146 3.88 -6.41 15.43
N ALA A 147 4.70 -5.36 15.40
CA ALA A 147 5.02 -4.58 16.59
C ALA A 147 4.10 -3.37 16.66
N ALA A 148 3.41 -3.22 17.81
CA ALA A 148 2.76 -1.97 18.14
C ALA A 148 3.83 -0.91 18.44
N ILE A 149 3.74 0.25 17.79
CA ILE A 149 4.58 1.40 18.12
C ILE A 149 3.88 2.15 19.25
N PRO A 150 4.45 2.19 20.46
CA PRO A 150 3.83 2.88 21.59
C PRO A 150 3.55 4.34 21.24
N ARG A 151 2.41 4.84 21.70
CA ARG A 151 2.04 6.25 21.52
C ARG A 151 3.17 7.19 21.95
N ARG A 152 3.79 7.84 20.97
CA ARG A 152 4.23 9.22 21.15
C ARG A 152 3.11 10.09 20.64
N THR A 153 2.68 11.07 21.42
CA THR A 153 1.64 12.02 21.04
C THR A 153 2.03 12.68 19.70
N VAL A 154 1.48 12.20 18.61
CA VAL A 154 1.67 12.81 17.30
C VAL A 154 0.51 13.75 17.12
N THR A 155 0.76 15.03 17.31
CA THR A 155 -0.26 16.08 17.24
C THR A 155 -0.69 16.38 15.81
N SER A 156 -0.01 15.84 14.79
CA SER A 156 -0.42 15.93 13.37
C SER A 156 0.34 14.90 12.53
N TRP A 157 -0.37 14.15 11.72
CA TRP A 157 0.14 13.18 10.75
C TRP A 157 1.01 13.80 9.65
N ARG A 158 0.82 15.09 9.35
CA ARG A 158 1.61 15.82 8.37
C ARG A 158 3.06 16.07 8.80
N VAL A 159 3.39 15.85 10.07
CA VAL A 159 4.74 16.06 10.61
C VAL A 159 5.67 14.87 10.36
N LEU A 160 5.14 13.65 10.17
CA LEU A 160 5.94 12.46 9.89
C LEU A 160 6.37 12.33 8.41
N LEU A 161 5.85 13.17 7.52
CA LEU A 161 6.09 13.12 6.06
C LEU A 161 6.81 14.37 5.52
N LYS A 162 7.42 15.18 6.41
CA LYS A 162 8.29 16.31 5.99
C LYS A 162 9.75 15.88 5.93
#